data_470d6c8ef19d6c7933630d1736107150
#
_entry.id   470d6c8ef19d6c7933630d1736107150
#
_cell.length_a   1.000
_cell.length_b   1.000
_cell.length_c   1.000
_cell.angle_alpha   90.00
_cell.angle_beta   90.00
_cell.angle_gamma   90.00
#
_symmetry.space_group_name_H-M   'P 1'
#
loop_
_entity.id
_entity.type
_entity.pdbx_description
1 polymer ?
#
loop_
_entity_poly.entity_id
_entity_poly.type
_entity_poly.pdbx_seq_one_letter_code
_entity_poly.pdbx_strand_id
1 'polypeptide(L)'
;MTYGLDEWGLNEFGGYDRLHRFAVTQRNIFRDMEPIKNAPAILRKLSNQGIRIRIITHRLFLKYSHRTSITQTVDWLDKYDIPYWDICFMNDKGAVGAHVYIDDAPENIQNLRKQGCKTIVFGNSTNRNLPGPRAENWFDVERLVMEAREEWKTGTVGLFGDN
;
A
#
# COMPACT_ATOMS: atom_id res chain seq x y z
N MET A 1 6.11 3.84 17.83
CA MET A 1 6.70 4.70 16.78
C MET A 1 5.57 5.35 16.03
N THR A 2 5.56 6.65 15.84
CA THR A 2 4.55 7.37 15.07
C THR A 2 4.86 7.27 13.57
N TYR A 3 3.84 7.42 12.73
CA TYR A 3 4.04 7.36 11.27
C TYR A 3 4.87 8.54 10.75
N GLY A 4 4.78 9.70 11.42
CA GLY A 4 5.55 10.91 11.11
C GLY A 4 6.98 10.91 11.61
N LEU A 5 7.42 9.86 12.31
CA LEU A 5 8.76 9.74 12.91
C LEU A 5 9.10 10.89 13.88
N ASP A 6 8.11 11.37 14.64
CA ASP A 6 8.29 12.48 15.61
C ASP A 6 9.40 12.19 16.63
N GLU A 7 9.57 10.91 16.97
CA GLU A 7 10.60 10.45 17.91
C GLU A 7 12.03 10.63 17.38
N TRP A 8 12.22 10.93 16.10
CA TRP A 8 13.54 11.13 15.50
C TRP A 8 14.06 12.57 15.62
N GLY A 9 13.30 13.47 16.26
CA GLY A 9 13.70 14.86 16.45
C GLY A 9 13.87 15.66 15.15
N LEU A 10 13.17 15.29 14.08
CA LEU A 10 13.33 15.87 12.74
C LEU A 10 12.91 17.34 12.65
N ASN A 11 12.15 17.84 13.61
CA ASN A 11 11.64 19.21 13.59
C ASN A 11 12.75 20.26 13.53
N GLU A 12 13.89 20.01 14.19
CA GLU A 12 15.06 20.88 14.14
C GLU A 12 15.71 20.98 12.76
N PHE A 13 15.47 19.98 11.90
CA PHE A 13 16.03 19.88 10.55
C PHE A 13 14.99 20.19 9.44
N GLY A 14 13.84 20.77 9.80
CA GLY A 14 12.78 21.14 8.87
C GLY A 14 11.75 20.02 8.65
N GLY A 15 11.69 19.07 9.58
CA GLY A 15 10.64 18.07 9.68
C GLY A 15 10.75 16.92 8.68
N TYR A 16 9.77 16.02 8.78
CA TYR A 16 9.63 14.85 7.92
C TYR A 16 9.58 15.19 6.42
N ASP A 17 8.87 16.24 6.04
CA ASP A 17 8.71 16.65 4.64
C ASP A 17 10.04 16.98 3.96
N ARG A 18 10.94 17.66 4.68
CA ARG A 18 12.27 18.00 4.17
C ARG A 18 13.14 16.76 3.99
N LEU A 19 13.14 15.87 4.98
CA LEU A 19 13.84 14.59 4.89
C LEU A 19 13.30 13.75 3.72
N HIS A 20 11.98 13.65 3.61
CA HIS A 20 11.34 12.88 2.55
C HIS A 20 11.65 13.45 1.16
N ARG A 21 11.59 14.79 1.00
CA ARG A 21 12.00 15.45 -0.25
C ARG A 21 13.44 15.12 -0.62
N PHE A 22 14.36 15.24 0.34
CA PHE A 22 15.77 14.89 0.12
C PHE A 22 15.91 13.42 -0.30
N ALA A 23 15.26 12.52 0.38
CA ALA A 23 15.29 11.09 0.07
C ALA A 23 14.79 10.79 -1.37
N VAL A 24 13.71 11.45 -1.80
CA VAL A 24 13.16 11.26 -3.15
C VAL A 24 14.03 11.92 -4.22
N THR A 25 14.45 13.18 -4.02
CA THR A 25 15.10 13.97 -5.10
C THR A 25 16.61 13.74 -5.19
N GLN A 26 17.26 13.40 -4.08
CA GLN A 26 18.73 13.25 -3.99
C GLN A 26 19.18 11.81 -3.81
N ARG A 27 18.31 10.94 -3.30
CA ARG A 27 18.63 9.54 -3.01
C ARG A 27 17.78 8.54 -3.79
N ASN A 28 16.89 9.00 -4.65
CA ASN A 28 16.02 8.18 -5.50
C ASN A 28 15.31 7.04 -4.73
N ILE A 29 14.88 7.32 -3.48
CA ILE A 29 14.40 6.28 -2.57
C ILE A 29 13.26 5.44 -3.17
N PHE A 30 12.37 6.04 -3.97
CA PHE A 30 11.27 5.30 -4.57
C PHE A 30 11.71 4.33 -5.66
N ARG A 31 12.87 4.56 -6.29
CA ARG A 31 13.44 3.66 -7.31
C ARG A 31 14.36 2.61 -6.71
N ASP A 32 15.09 2.96 -5.65
CA ASP A 32 16.22 2.17 -5.19
C ASP A 32 15.90 1.31 -3.95
N MET A 33 14.74 1.52 -3.29
CA MET A 33 14.33 0.69 -2.16
C MET A 33 14.11 -0.76 -2.57
N GLU A 34 14.46 -1.69 -1.69
CA GLU A 34 14.15 -3.11 -1.88
C GLU A 34 12.66 -3.38 -1.63
N PRO A 35 12.02 -4.27 -2.40
CA PRO A 35 10.66 -4.69 -2.12
C PRO A 35 10.59 -5.54 -0.86
N ILE A 36 9.45 -5.52 -0.21
CA ILE A 36 9.18 -6.44 0.89
C ILE A 36 9.34 -7.88 0.38
N LYS A 37 10.02 -8.69 1.16
CA LYS A 37 10.31 -10.09 0.82
C LYS A 37 9.06 -10.81 0.30
N ASN A 38 9.19 -11.50 -0.82
CA ASN A 38 8.16 -12.24 -1.53
C ASN A 38 7.06 -11.39 -2.20
N ALA A 39 7.01 -10.06 -2.01
CA ALA A 39 5.98 -9.21 -2.61
C ALA A 39 5.88 -9.40 -4.14
N PRO A 40 6.95 -9.27 -4.93
CA PRO A 40 6.86 -9.42 -6.37
C PRO A 40 6.38 -10.81 -6.80
N ALA A 41 6.87 -11.87 -6.15
CA ALA A 41 6.50 -13.24 -6.49
C ALA A 41 5.02 -13.53 -6.22
N ILE A 42 4.52 -13.09 -5.07
CA ILE A 42 3.10 -13.28 -4.71
C ILE A 42 2.18 -12.44 -5.59
N LEU A 43 2.54 -11.19 -5.90
CA LEU A 43 1.76 -10.36 -6.82
C LEU A 43 1.67 -10.99 -8.22
N ARG A 44 2.77 -11.53 -8.75
CA ARG A 44 2.75 -12.28 -10.03
C ARG A 44 1.86 -13.51 -9.94
N LYS A 45 1.94 -14.27 -8.85
CA LYS A 45 1.10 -15.46 -8.64
C LYS A 45 -0.39 -15.10 -8.64
N LEU A 46 -0.77 -14.06 -7.89
CA LEU A 46 -2.15 -13.56 -7.85
C LEU A 46 -2.61 -13.07 -9.23
N SER A 47 -1.78 -12.31 -9.94
CA SER A 47 -2.06 -11.84 -11.30
C SER A 47 -2.28 -13.01 -12.28
N ASN A 48 -1.44 -14.04 -12.23
CA ASN A 48 -1.58 -15.24 -13.05
C ASN A 48 -2.86 -16.04 -12.76
N GLN A 49 -3.43 -15.87 -11.56
CA GLN A 49 -4.73 -16.43 -11.17
C GLN A 49 -5.92 -15.53 -11.55
N GLY A 50 -5.68 -14.46 -12.30
CA GLY A 50 -6.71 -13.55 -12.79
C GLY A 50 -7.11 -12.44 -11.80
N ILE A 51 -6.35 -12.23 -10.73
CA ILE A 51 -6.53 -11.08 -9.83
C ILE A 51 -5.93 -9.84 -10.49
N ARG A 52 -6.74 -8.81 -10.70
CA ARG A 52 -6.27 -7.52 -11.23
C ARG A 52 -5.59 -6.73 -10.13
N ILE A 53 -4.29 -6.53 -10.26
CA ILE A 53 -3.51 -5.74 -9.32
C ILE A 53 -3.63 -4.25 -9.71
N ARG A 54 -4.00 -3.41 -8.77
CA ARG A 54 -4.05 -1.95 -8.91
C ARG A 54 -3.10 -1.32 -7.90
N ILE A 55 -2.23 -0.45 -8.36
CA ILE A 55 -1.30 0.29 -7.50
C ILE A 55 -1.92 1.63 -7.17
N ILE A 56 -2.12 1.91 -5.88
CA ILE A 56 -2.68 3.18 -5.41
C ILE A 56 -1.67 3.84 -4.47
N THR A 57 -1.22 5.03 -4.81
CA THR A 57 -0.17 5.71 -4.05
C THR A 57 -0.39 7.21 -3.95
N HIS A 58 -0.05 7.78 -2.79
CA HIS A 58 -0.13 9.23 -2.53
C HIS A 58 1.26 9.89 -2.61
N ARG A 59 2.08 9.50 -3.61
CA ARG A 59 3.45 10.03 -3.75
C ARG A 59 3.54 11.42 -4.39
N LEU A 60 2.41 12.04 -4.78
CA LEU A 60 2.37 13.36 -5.41
C LEU A 60 2.24 14.53 -4.41
N PHE A 61 2.26 14.29 -3.11
CA PHE A 61 2.19 15.36 -2.12
C PHE A 61 3.45 16.25 -2.08
N LEU A 62 4.58 15.77 -2.61
CA LEU A 62 5.82 16.57 -2.75
C LEU A 62 5.69 17.58 -3.87
N LYS A 63 5.40 18.83 -3.53
CA LYS A 63 5.34 19.93 -4.50
C LYS A 63 6.63 19.99 -5.33
N TYR A 64 6.48 20.27 -6.64
CA TYR A 64 7.58 20.40 -7.62
C TYR A 64 8.40 19.12 -7.89
N SER A 65 8.00 17.97 -7.38
CA SER A 65 8.70 16.71 -7.58
C SER A 65 7.83 15.61 -8.20
N HIS A 66 6.67 15.96 -8.76
CA HIS A 66 5.70 15.01 -9.30
C HIS A 66 6.30 14.08 -10.35
N ARG A 67 7.00 14.67 -11.36
CA ARG A 67 7.64 13.87 -12.41
C ARG A 67 8.64 12.86 -11.81
N THR A 68 9.50 13.32 -10.91
CA THR A 68 10.47 12.44 -10.23
C THR A 68 9.79 11.31 -9.48
N SER A 69 8.75 11.61 -8.70
CA SER A 69 7.99 10.62 -7.94
C SER A 69 7.31 9.58 -8.84
N ILE A 70 6.69 10.04 -9.93
CA ILE A 70 6.02 9.15 -10.90
C ILE A 70 7.05 8.25 -11.58
N THR A 71 8.10 8.84 -12.17
CA THR A 71 9.13 8.08 -12.90
C THR A 71 9.79 7.05 -12.00
N GLN A 72 10.25 7.43 -10.81
CA GLN A 72 10.86 6.48 -9.86
C GLN A 72 9.90 5.37 -9.43
N THR A 73 8.61 5.66 -9.31
CA THR A 73 7.62 4.65 -8.93
C THR A 73 7.42 3.62 -10.05
N VAL A 74 7.30 4.08 -11.29
CA VAL A 74 7.16 3.19 -12.47
C VAL A 74 8.44 2.39 -12.69
N ASP A 75 9.60 3.05 -12.67
CA ASP A 75 10.91 2.38 -12.80
C ASP A 75 11.09 1.27 -11.74
N TRP A 76 10.60 1.51 -10.53
CA TRP A 76 10.65 0.52 -9.44
C TRP A 76 9.74 -0.68 -9.70
N LEU A 77 8.50 -0.44 -10.13
CA LEU A 77 7.56 -1.50 -10.47
C LEU A 77 8.10 -2.38 -11.60
N ASP A 78 8.65 -1.76 -12.64
CA ASP A 78 9.24 -2.45 -13.79
C ASP A 78 10.52 -3.21 -13.40
N LYS A 79 11.39 -2.59 -12.60
CA LYS A 79 12.64 -3.22 -12.11
C LYS A 79 12.39 -4.55 -11.38
N TYR A 80 11.30 -4.62 -10.61
CA TYR A 80 10.96 -5.81 -9.83
C TYR A 80 9.90 -6.69 -10.49
N ASP A 81 9.54 -6.39 -11.74
CA ASP A 81 8.54 -7.14 -12.52
C ASP A 81 7.22 -7.33 -11.73
N ILE A 82 6.76 -6.23 -11.11
CA ILE A 82 5.50 -6.21 -10.37
C ILE A 82 4.36 -6.00 -11.36
N PRO A 83 3.45 -6.98 -11.50
CA PRO A 83 2.33 -6.84 -12.40
C PRO A 83 1.34 -5.81 -11.85
N TYR A 84 0.84 -4.93 -12.70
CA TYR A 84 -0.27 -4.06 -12.37
C TYR A 84 -1.14 -3.80 -13.61
N TRP A 85 -2.44 -3.67 -13.36
CA TRP A 85 -3.40 -3.31 -14.40
C TRP A 85 -3.43 -1.80 -14.62
N ASP A 86 -3.40 -1.05 -13.52
CA ASP A 86 -3.34 0.39 -13.51
C ASP A 86 -2.57 0.91 -12.27
N ILE A 87 -2.17 2.18 -12.34
CA ILE A 87 -1.56 2.91 -11.26
C ILE A 87 -2.30 4.23 -11.03
N CYS A 88 -2.72 4.47 -9.79
CA CYS A 88 -3.46 5.66 -9.39
C CYS A 88 -2.63 6.49 -8.39
N PHE A 89 -2.28 7.71 -8.79
CA PHE A 89 -1.63 8.67 -7.90
C PHE A 89 -2.68 9.57 -7.26
N MET A 90 -3.18 9.17 -6.08
CA MET A 90 -4.28 9.88 -5.44
C MET A 90 -4.25 9.73 -3.91
N ASN A 91 -4.92 10.65 -3.23
CA ASN A 91 -5.05 10.63 -1.78
C ASN A 91 -6.22 9.73 -1.33
N ASP A 92 -7.40 9.93 -1.91
CA ASP A 92 -8.58 9.12 -1.60
C ASP A 92 -8.50 7.77 -2.30
N LYS A 93 -7.89 6.79 -1.63
CA LYS A 93 -7.68 5.46 -2.18
C LYS A 93 -8.98 4.69 -2.40
N GLY A 94 -10.01 4.95 -1.59
CA GLY A 94 -11.30 4.25 -1.67
C GLY A 94 -12.07 4.55 -2.95
N ALA A 95 -11.87 5.73 -3.55
CA ALA A 95 -12.51 6.14 -4.79
C ALA A 95 -12.13 5.26 -6.01
N VAL A 96 -11.10 4.42 -5.91
CA VAL A 96 -10.67 3.51 -6.98
C VAL A 96 -11.67 2.37 -7.21
N GLY A 97 -12.40 1.94 -6.18
CA GLY A 97 -13.41 0.88 -6.32
C GLY A 97 -12.81 -0.52 -6.48
N ALA A 98 -11.77 -0.86 -5.71
CA ALA A 98 -11.24 -2.22 -5.66
C ALA A 98 -12.09 -3.13 -4.75
N HIS A 99 -12.10 -4.45 -5.02
CA HIS A 99 -12.82 -5.42 -4.17
C HIS A 99 -12.14 -5.62 -2.81
N VAL A 100 -10.82 -5.53 -2.75
CA VAL A 100 -10.02 -5.67 -1.53
C VAL A 100 -8.87 -4.67 -1.59
N TYR A 101 -8.60 -4.01 -0.49
CA TYR A 101 -7.48 -3.11 -0.30
C TYR A 101 -6.46 -3.71 0.65
N ILE A 102 -5.19 -3.43 0.43
CA ILE A 102 -4.09 -3.79 1.33
C ILE A 102 -3.34 -2.49 1.61
N ASP A 103 -3.26 -2.10 2.86
CA ASP A 103 -2.54 -0.89 3.27
C ASP A 103 -1.88 -1.11 4.63
N ASP A 104 -0.84 -0.34 4.91
CA ASP A 104 -0.06 -0.41 6.15
C ASP A 104 -0.20 0.85 7.02
N ALA A 105 -0.64 1.96 6.44
CA ALA A 105 -0.81 3.21 7.14
C ALA A 105 -2.13 3.26 7.92
N PRO A 106 -2.11 3.50 9.25
CA PRO A 106 -3.30 3.52 10.09
C PRO A 106 -4.41 4.44 9.58
N GLU A 107 -4.04 5.63 9.12
CA GLU A 107 -4.99 6.62 8.61
C GLU A 107 -5.69 6.14 7.33
N ASN A 108 -4.93 5.58 6.39
CA ASN A 108 -5.48 5.02 5.15
C ASN A 108 -6.46 3.88 5.46
N ILE A 109 -6.05 2.94 6.33
CA ILE A 109 -6.87 1.80 6.72
C ILE A 109 -8.20 2.26 7.32
N GLN A 110 -8.14 3.23 8.25
CA GLN A 110 -9.35 3.78 8.87
C GLN A 110 -10.26 4.48 7.86
N ASN A 111 -9.68 5.26 6.94
CA ASN A 111 -10.44 5.96 5.90
C ASN A 111 -11.09 4.99 4.91
N LEU A 112 -10.37 3.96 4.48
CA LEU A 112 -10.92 2.89 3.62
C LEU A 112 -12.10 2.18 4.31
N ARG A 113 -11.96 1.83 5.59
CA ARG A 113 -13.02 1.17 6.35
C ARG A 113 -14.24 2.06 6.57
N LYS A 114 -14.04 3.35 6.84
CA LYS A 114 -15.16 4.33 6.94
C LYS A 114 -15.95 4.42 5.63
N GLN A 115 -15.32 4.14 4.49
CA GLN A 115 -15.96 4.09 3.17
C GLN A 115 -16.56 2.72 2.84
N GLY A 116 -16.57 1.77 3.79
CA GLY A 116 -17.06 0.40 3.57
C GLY A 116 -16.13 -0.48 2.74
N CYS A 117 -14.88 -0.08 2.53
CA CYS A 117 -13.93 -0.85 1.74
C CYS A 117 -13.38 -2.05 2.52
N LYS A 118 -13.41 -3.23 1.92
CA LYS A 118 -12.75 -4.43 2.46
C LYS A 118 -11.25 -4.22 2.51
N THR A 119 -10.67 -4.15 3.72
CA THR A 119 -9.27 -3.72 3.90
C THR A 119 -8.47 -4.70 4.75
N ILE A 120 -7.42 -5.26 4.17
CA ILE A 120 -6.41 -6.07 4.86
C ILE A 120 -5.35 -5.12 5.42
N VAL A 121 -5.07 -5.24 6.71
CA VAL A 121 -3.96 -4.52 7.38
C VAL A 121 -2.66 -5.24 7.06
N PHE A 122 -1.71 -4.60 6.40
CA PHE A 122 -0.35 -5.12 6.31
C PHE A 122 0.42 -4.70 7.58
N GLY A 123 0.85 -5.68 8.38
CA GLY A 123 1.37 -5.47 9.73
C GLY A 123 2.68 -4.66 9.76
N ASN A 124 2.74 -3.64 10.61
CA ASN A 124 3.95 -2.92 10.95
C ASN A 124 3.91 -2.38 12.40
N SER A 125 4.94 -1.65 12.83
CA SER A 125 5.04 -1.13 14.19
C SER A 125 3.98 -0.08 14.54
N THR A 126 3.42 0.62 13.55
CA THR A 126 2.48 1.75 13.76
C THR A 126 1.02 1.32 13.79
N ASN A 127 0.70 0.11 13.30
CA ASN A 127 -0.68 -0.34 13.13
C ASN A 127 -1.04 -1.58 13.99
N ARG A 128 -0.23 -1.93 15.00
CA ARG A 128 -0.41 -3.15 15.82
C ARG A 128 -1.78 -3.27 16.47
N ASN A 129 -2.38 -2.15 16.85
CA ASN A 129 -3.65 -2.10 17.57
C ASN A 129 -4.88 -2.06 16.65
N LEU A 130 -4.69 -2.04 15.33
CA LEU A 130 -5.81 -2.06 14.41
C LEU A 130 -6.37 -3.49 14.29
N PRO A 131 -7.70 -3.66 14.33
CA PRO A 131 -8.32 -4.98 14.14
C PRO A 131 -8.03 -5.53 12.74
N GLY A 132 -8.12 -6.86 12.58
CA GLY A 132 -7.95 -7.57 11.32
C GLY A 132 -9.08 -7.34 10.29
N PRO A 133 -9.03 -8.02 9.14
CA PRO A 133 -8.04 -9.04 8.75
C PRO A 133 -6.63 -8.46 8.60
N ARG A 134 -5.63 -9.25 9.00
CA ARG A 134 -4.23 -8.82 9.08
C ARG A 134 -3.29 -9.81 8.38
N ALA A 135 -2.33 -9.26 7.64
CA ALA A 135 -1.23 -9.97 7.02
C ALA A 135 0.10 -9.51 7.65
N GLU A 136 0.93 -10.42 8.12
CA GLU A 136 2.26 -10.12 8.65
C GLU A 136 3.35 -10.33 7.58
N ASN A 137 3.00 -10.96 6.48
CA ASN A 137 3.88 -11.22 5.34
C ASN A 137 3.04 -11.42 4.06
N TRP A 138 3.71 -11.55 2.91
CA TRP A 138 3.04 -11.68 1.63
C TRP A 138 2.35 -13.03 1.41
N PHE A 139 2.68 -14.09 2.13
CA PHE A 139 1.94 -15.35 2.09
C PHE A 139 0.57 -15.20 2.78
N ASP A 140 0.51 -14.42 3.87
CA ASP A 140 -0.78 -14.08 4.50
C ASP A 140 -1.64 -13.23 3.55
N VAL A 141 -1.04 -12.29 2.81
CA VAL A 141 -1.74 -11.50 1.77
C VAL A 141 -2.35 -12.43 0.72
N GLU A 142 -1.56 -13.37 0.18
CA GLU A 142 -2.08 -14.34 -0.78
C GLU A 142 -3.29 -15.09 -0.25
N ARG A 143 -3.17 -15.67 0.93
CA ARG A 143 -4.27 -16.43 1.58
C ARG A 143 -5.52 -15.57 1.73
N LEU A 144 -5.39 -14.38 2.33
CA LEU A 144 -6.53 -13.49 2.60
C LEU A 144 -7.20 -12.96 1.31
N VAL A 145 -6.43 -12.67 0.27
CA VAL A 145 -6.97 -12.26 -1.03
C VAL A 145 -7.74 -13.39 -1.70
N MET A 146 -7.24 -14.63 -1.60
CA MET A 146 -7.92 -15.79 -2.17
C MET A 146 -9.19 -16.13 -1.39
N GLU A 147 -9.19 -16.02 -0.08
CA GLU A 147 -10.38 -16.19 0.77
C GLU A 147 -11.44 -15.13 0.39
N ALA A 148 -11.06 -13.85 0.30
CA ALA A 148 -11.96 -12.78 -0.12
C ALA A 148 -12.53 -12.98 -1.55
N ARG A 149 -11.74 -13.56 -2.46
CA ARG A 149 -12.20 -13.92 -3.80
C ARG A 149 -13.28 -15.01 -3.78
N GLU A 150 -13.09 -16.04 -2.96
CA GLU A 150 -14.09 -17.11 -2.85
C GLU A 150 -15.38 -16.60 -2.18
N GLU A 151 -15.28 -15.78 -1.15
CA GLU A 151 -16.43 -15.09 -0.56
C GLU A 151 -17.21 -14.28 -1.59
N TRP A 152 -16.50 -13.49 -2.40
CA TRP A 152 -17.14 -12.70 -3.47
C TRP A 152 -17.84 -13.57 -4.51
N LYS A 153 -17.26 -14.71 -4.91
CA LYS A 153 -17.85 -15.63 -5.89
C LYS A 153 -19.08 -16.37 -5.35
N THR A 154 -19.05 -16.73 -4.08
CA THR A 154 -20.11 -17.51 -3.45
C THR A 154 -21.22 -16.67 -2.84
N GLY A 155 -21.02 -15.33 -2.74
CA GLY A 155 -21.92 -14.43 -2.04
C GLY A 155 -21.94 -14.68 -0.52
N THR A 156 -20.95 -15.36 0.02
CA THR A 156 -20.87 -15.70 1.44
C THR A 156 -20.33 -14.52 2.24
N VAL A 157 -20.93 -14.20 3.36
CA VAL A 157 -20.37 -13.25 4.33
C VAL A 157 -19.23 -13.94 5.08
N GLY A 158 -18.04 -13.36 5.07
CA GLY A 158 -16.85 -13.98 5.62
C GLY A 158 -15.90 -13.01 6.33
N LEU A 159 -14.62 -13.02 5.95
CA LEU A 159 -13.50 -12.30 6.60
C LEU A 159 -13.75 -10.84 6.97
N PHE A 160 -14.59 -10.15 6.21
CA PHE A 160 -14.78 -8.70 6.37
C PHE A 160 -16.04 -8.33 7.15
N GLY A 161 -16.91 -9.32 7.46
CA GLY A 161 -18.19 -9.10 8.15
C GLY A 161 -19.14 -8.17 7.38
N ASP A 162 -20.37 -8.03 7.85
CA ASP A 162 -21.26 -6.95 7.46
C ASP A 162 -20.85 -5.70 8.26
N ASN A 163 -20.54 -4.59 7.58
CA ASN A 163 -20.38 -3.29 8.22
C ASN A 163 -21.75 -2.66 8.49
#